data_9645ec0b369bfb53b8b9dca3aa372bd3
#
_entry.id   9645ec0b369bfb53b8b9dca3aa372bd3
#
_cell.length_a   1.000
_cell.length_b   1.000
_cell.length_c   1.000
_cell.angle_alpha   90.00
_cell.angle_beta   90.00
_cell.angle_gamma   90.00
#
_symmetry.space_group_name_H-M   'P 1'
#
loop_
_entity.id
_entity.type
_entity.pdbx_description
1 polymer ?
#
loop_
_entity_poly.entity_id
_entity_poly.type
_entity_poly.pdbx_seq_one_letter_code
_entity_poly.pdbx_strand_id
1 'polypeptide(L)'
;SILISSAMLWLDKYHADGLRVDAVTSMLYLDYGRKPGEWIPNEYGGNENVHAVEFLRKLNESIYRDFPDVQTIAEESTAWPMVSRPAYVGGLGFGMKWKMGWMHDTLEYMAQDPIHRKYNHDKLTFSIWYAFSENYVLPLSHDEVVYGKESLLRKMPGDAWQKMASLRALFGYMFAHPGKKLLFMGDEFGQWNEWNHESSLDWHLLDDPAHQGMQGWVRDLNQCYREQPAMHQLDFKDSGFEWVDFHDAENSVVTFIRKGTDPNDMILVACNFTPVLHENYIVGVPRGGRWLELLNSDAECYGGAGFGNAGGVDSAPLAAQGKPHSIYLTLPPLGVLYMKPAG
;
A
#
# COMPACT_ATOMS: atom_id res chain seq x y z
N SER A 1 -1.24 -28.89 -19.56
CA SER A 1 -2.50 -28.69 -18.82
C SER A 1 -3.31 -27.58 -19.49
N ILE A 2 -4.62 -27.72 -19.60
CA ILE A 2 -5.52 -26.72 -20.21
C ILE A 2 -5.34 -25.34 -19.54
N LEU A 3 -5.20 -25.30 -18.21
CA LEU A 3 -5.01 -24.06 -17.47
C LEU A 3 -3.71 -23.33 -17.83
N ILE A 4 -2.61 -24.09 -17.98
CA ILE A 4 -1.34 -23.49 -18.45
C ILE A 4 -1.49 -22.97 -19.89
N SER A 5 -2.14 -23.74 -20.76
CA SER A 5 -2.38 -23.31 -22.16
C SER A 5 -3.26 -22.05 -22.20
N SER A 6 -4.25 -21.91 -21.33
CA SER A 6 -5.06 -20.71 -21.20
C SER A 6 -4.22 -19.50 -20.76
N ALA A 7 -3.37 -19.66 -19.75
CA ALA A 7 -2.46 -18.60 -19.31
C ALA A 7 -1.54 -18.15 -20.46
N MET A 8 -0.92 -19.11 -21.18
CA MET A 8 -0.04 -18.82 -22.31
C MET A 8 -0.79 -18.11 -23.45
N LEU A 9 -2.07 -18.43 -23.68
CA LEU A 9 -2.89 -17.76 -24.68
C LEU A 9 -3.06 -16.26 -24.39
N TRP A 10 -3.33 -15.89 -23.14
CA TRP A 10 -3.47 -14.49 -22.75
C TRP A 10 -2.17 -13.70 -22.94
N LEU A 11 -1.04 -14.32 -22.64
CA LEU A 11 0.27 -13.70 -22.81
C LEU A 11 0.69 -13.62 -24.28
N ASP A 12 0.50 -14.71 -25.07
CA ASP A 12 0.95 -14.80 -26.46
C ASP A 12 0.03 -14.05 -27.44
N LYS A 13 -1.30 -14.22 -27.30
CA LYS A 13 -2.26 -13.68 -28.28
C LYS A 13 -2.82 -12.32 -27.90
N TYR A 14 -3.01 -12.09 -26.61
CA TYR A 14 -3.60 -10.84 -26.11
C TYR A 14 -2.56 -9.89 -25.52
N HIS A 15 -1.29 -10.32 -25.46
CA HIS A 15 -0.16 -9.51 -25.02
C HIS A 15 -0.38 -8.92 -23.61
N ALA A 16 -0.99 -9.71 -22.71
CA ALA A 16 -1.11 -9.31 -21.31
C ALA A 16 0.27 -9.19 -20.66
N ASP A 17 0.51 -8.12 -19.91
CA ASP A 17 1.78 -7.85 -19.21
C ASP A 17 1.93 -8.67 -17.91
N GLY A 18 0.89 -9.36 -17.49
CA GLY A 18 0.91 -10.23 -16.33
C GLY A 18 -0.41 -10.92 -16.07
N LEU A 19 -0.39 -11.84 -15.11
CA LEU A 19 -1.57 -12.60 -14.68
C LEU A 19 -1.66 -12.59 -13.16
N ARG A 20 -2.83 -12.27 -12.65
CA ARG A 20 -3.17 -12.48 -11.24
C ARG A 20 -3.93 -13.79 -11.11
N VAL A 21 -3.46 -14.67 -10.23
CA VAL A 21 -4.14 -15.92 -9.88
C VAL A 21 -4.98 -15.68 -8.64
N ASP A 22 -6.28 -15.86 -8.82
CA ASP A 22 -7.31 -15.68 -7.80
C ASP A 22 -7.32 -16.83 -6.81
N ALA A 23 -7.62 -16.54 -5.54
CA ALA A 23 -7.89 -17.51 -4.48
C ALA A 23 -6.84 -18.62 -4.34
N VAL A 24 -5.56 -18.29 -4.44
CA VAL A 24 -4.45 -19.26 -4.34
C VAL A 24 -4.51 -20.02 -3.01
N THR A 25 -4.95 -19.36 -1.93
CA THR A 25 -5.16 -20.02 -0.63
C THR A 25 -6.05 -21.28 -0.74
N SER A 26 -7.17 -21.16 -1.46
CA SER A 26 -8.09 -22.28 -1.64
C SER A 26 -7.54 -23.41 -2.52
N MET A 27 -6.53 -23.10 -3.34
CA MET A 27 -5.80 -24.11 -4.12
C MET A 27 -4.78 -24.87 -3.25
N LEU A 28 -4.10 -24.15 -2.33
CA LEU A 28 -3.00 -24.68 -1.54
C LEU A 28 -3.47 -25.62 -0.41
N TYR A 29 -4.68 -25.41 0.13
CA TYR A 29 -5.17 -26.12 1.31
C TYR A 29 -6.44 -26.92 1.03
N LEU A 30 -6.38 -28.22 1.30
CA LEU A 30 -7.49 -29.17 1.12
C LEU A 30 -8.65 -28.90 2.08
N ASP A 31 -8.36 -28.33 3.24
CA ASP A 31 -9.32 -28.00 4.30
C ASP A 31 -9.83 -26.56 4.25
N TYR A 32 -9.42 -25.77 3.27
CA TYR A 32 -9.84 -24.36 3.17
C TYR A 32 -11.36 -24.22 3.05
N GLY A 33 -11.95 -23.50 4.01
CA GLY A 33 -13.41 -23.30 4.08
C GLY A 33 -14.23 -24.56 4.40
N ARG A 34 -13.60 -25.66 4.86
CA ARG A 34 -14.24 -26.93 5.18
C ARG A 34 -14.21 -27.20 6.67
N LYS A 35 -15.22 -27.95 7.16
CA LYS A 35 -15.28 -28.40 8.55
C LYS A 35 -14.43 -29.65 8.75
N PRO A 36 -14.04 -29.94 10.00
CA PRO A 36 -13.39 -31.24 10.31
C PRO A 36 -14.21 -32.42 9.78
N GLY A 37 -13.56 -33.33 9.04
CA GLY A 37 -14.19 -34.49 8.40
C GLY A 37 -14.82 -34.24 7.02
N GLU A 38 -14.82 -32.99 6.51
CA GLU A 38 -15.33 -32.66 5.17
C GLU A 38 -14.22 -32.61 4.08
N TRP A 39 -13.01 -32.97 4.43
CA TRP A 39 -11.87 -33.02 3.52
C TRP A 39 -11.03 -34.28 3.73
N ILE A 40 -10.25 -34.64 2.71
CA ILE A 40 -9.39 -35.84 2.74
C ILE A 40 -7.94 -35.38 2.76
N PRO A 41 -7.14 -35.81 3.74
CA PRO A 41 -5.71 -35.51 3.79
C PRO A 41 -4.96 -35.96 2.52
N ASN A 42 -3.83 -35.28 2.23
CA ASN A 42 -2.94 -35.71 1.17
C ASN A 42 -2.26 -37.06 1.53
N GLU A 43 -1.46 -37.58 0.60
CA GLU A 43 -0.75 -38.88 0.77
C GLU A 43 0.24 -38.91 1.94
N TYR A 44 0.61 -37.75 2.50
CA TYR A 44 1.48 -37.62 3.67
C TYR A 44 0.70 -37.31 4.96
N GLY A 45 -0.62 -37.26 4.89
CA GLY A 45 -1.49 -36.98 6.03
C GLY A 45 -1.68 -35.50 6.37
N GLY A 46 -1.15 -34.60 5.55
CA GLY A 46 -1.27 -33.14 5.71
C GLY A 46 -2.48 -32.55 4.98
N ASN A 47 -2.68 -31.27 5.18
CA ASN A 47 -3.76 -30.51 4.56
C ASN A 47 -3.32 -29.74 3.28
N GLU A 48 -2.05 -29.80 2.92
CA GLU A 48 -1.54 -29.15 1.71
C GLU A 48 -1.99 -29.93 0.46
N ASN A 49 -2.46 -29.24 -0.55
CA ASN A 49 -2.75 -29.79 -1.86
C ASN A 49 -1.47 -29.86 -2.70
N VAL A 50 -0.73 -30.95 -2.56
CA VAL A 50 0.57 -31.14 -3.24
C VAL A 50 0.48 -31.04 -4.76
N HIS A 51 -0.64 -31.47 -5.36
CA HIS A 51 -0.86 -31.37 -6.81
C HIS A 51 -1.10 -29.93 -7.27
N ALA A 52 -1.78 -29.12 -6.47
CA ALA A 52 -1.94 -27.70 -6.75
C ALA A 52 -0.62 -26.94 -6.60
N VAL A 53 0.18 -27.27 -5.58
CA VAL A 53 1.54 -26.70 -5.42
C VAL A 53 2.41 -27.01 -6.65
N GLU A 54 2.42 -28.26 -7.11
CA GLU A 54 3.16 -28.66 -8.31
C GLU A 54 2.64 -27.92 -9.57
N PHE A 55 1.31 -27.81 -9.69
CA PHE A 55 0.69 -27.08 -10.79
C PHE A 55 1.12 -25.61 -10.82
N LEU A 56 1.08 -24.90 -9.67
CA LEU A 56 1.46 -23.47 -9.56
C LEU A 56 2.93 -23.25 -9.92
N ARG A 57 3.82 -24.13 -9.42
CA ARG A 57 5.25 -24.09 -9.79
C ARG A 57 5.44 -24.24 -11.29
N LYS A 58 4.82 -25.26 -11.88
CA LYS A 58 4.91 -25.52 -13.31
C LYS A 58 4.31 -24.41 -14.17
N LEU A 59 3.22 -23.78 -13.72
CA LEU A 59 2.62 -22.61 -14.35
C LEU A 59 3.64 -21.46 -14.41
N ASN A 60 4.20 -21.08 -13.28
CA ASN A 60 5.15 -19.97 -13.18
C ASN A 60 6.45 -20.26 -13.95
N GLU A 61 7.00 -21.46 -13.85
CA GLU A 61 8.17 -21.88 -14.62
C GLU A 61 7.93 -21.80 -16.13
N SER A 62 6.74 -22.25 -16.61
CA SER A 62 6.38 -22.18 -18.02
C SER A 62 6.25 -20.74 -18.50
N ILE A 63 5.60 -19.87 -17.69
CA ILE A 63 5.41 -18.47 -18.04
C ILE A 63 6.76 -17.75 -18.11
N TYR A 64 7.57 -17.81 -17.08
CA TYR A 64 8.86 -17.08 -17.05
C TYR A 64 9.91 -17.64 -18.00
N ARG A 65 9.81 -18.91 -18.41
CA ARG A 65 10.65 -19.46 -19.47
C ARG A 65 10.35 -18.81 -20.83
N ASP A 66 9.06 -18.65 -21.17
CA ASP A 66 8.61 -18.22 -22.49
C ASP A 66 8.34 -16.70 -22.55
N PHE A 67 8.01 -16.07 -21.41
CA PHE A 67 7.70 -14.65 -21.24
C PHE A 67 8.41 -14.09 -20.00
N PRO A 68 9.74 -13.86 -20.03
CA PRO A 68 10.51 -13.46 -18.85
C PRO A 68 10.18 -12.06 -18.33
N ASP A 69 9.58 -11.20 -19.15
CA ASP A 69 9.26 -9.80 -18.81
C ASP A 69 7.86 -9.61 -18.20
N VAL A 70 7.03 -10.64 -18.17
CA VAL A 70 5.69 -10.55 -17.59
C VAL A 70 5.72 -10.78 -16.08
N GLN A 71 4.60 -10.46 -15.41
CA GLN A 71 4.45 -10.69 -13.98
C GLN A 71 3.36 -11.70 -13.67
N THR A 72 3.63 -12.61 -12.76
CA THR A 72 2.59 -13.43 -12.14
C THR A 72 2.41 -13.01 -10.68
N ILE A 73 1.16 -12.84 -10.27
CA ILE A 73 0.80 -12.30 -8.96
C ILE A 73 -0.19 -13.24 -8.30
N ALA A 74 0.10 -13.64 -7.06
CA ALA A 74 -0.79 -14.49 -6.28
C ALA A 74 -1.70 -13.65 -5.38
N GLU A 75 -3.01 -13.92 -5.40
CA GLU A 75 -3.86 -13.56 -4.29
C GLU A 75 -3.85 -14.72 -3.30
N GLU A 76 -3.04 -14.57 -2.25
CA GLU A 76 -2.83 -15.58 -1.21
C GLU A 76 -2.80 -14.88 0.16
N SER A 77 -3.71 -15.25 1.04
CA SER A 77 -3.98 -14.55 2.31
C SER A 77 -3.38 -15.21 3.54
N THR A 78 -2.75 -16.38 3.37
CA THR A 78 -2.18 -17.14 4.52
C THR A 78 -0.68 -16.89 4.69
N ALA A 79 -0.11 -17.55 5.69
CA ALA A 79 1.33 -17.54 5.94
C ALA A 79 2.10 -18.59 5.11
N TRP A 80 1.56 -19.05 3.96
CA TRP A 80 2.30 -19.97 3.09
C TRP A 80 3.64 -19.35 2.70
N PRO A 81 4.76 -20.06 2.92
CA PRO A 81 6.08 -19.47 2.73
C PRO A 81 6.50 -19.42 1.26
N MET A 82 7.33 -18.45 0.92
CA MET A 82 8.01 -18.37 -0.38
C MET A 82 7.08 -18.36 -1.61
N VAL A 83 5.91 -17.73 -1.49
CA VAL A 83 4.97 -17.59 -2.62
C VAL A 83 5.65 -16.87 -3.79
N SER A 84 6.36 -15.77 -3.50
CA SER A 84 7.07 -14.96 -4.48
C SER A 84 8.57 -15.24 -4.51
N ARG A 85 8.96 -16.50 -4.34
CA ARG A 85 10.34 -16.98 -4.52
C ARG A 85 10.39 -18.05 -5.61
N PRO A 86 11.51 -18.18 -6.32
CA PRO A 86 11.66 -19.15 -7.40
C PRO A 86 11.37 -20.60 -6.97
N ALA A 87 10.81 -21.38 -7.88
CA ALA A 87 10.50 -22.77 -7.61
C ALA A 87 11.73 -23.62 -7.24
N TYR A 88 12.89 -23.33 -7.86
CA TYR A 88 14.14 -24.07 -7.58
C TYR A 88 14.70 -23.89 -6.16
N VAL A 89 14.26 -22.85 -5.42
CA VAL A 89 14.59 -22.72 -3.98
C VAL A 89 13.43 -23.16 -3.07
N GLY A 90 12.40 -23.80 -3.64
CA GLY A 90 11.24 -24.31 -2.91
C GLY A 90 10.03 -23.40 -2.90
N GLY A 91 10.08 -22.25 -3.55
CA GLY A 91 8.96 -21.31 -3.67
C GLY A 91 7.86 -21.77 -4.65
N LEU A 92 6.79 -20.97 -4.76
CA LEU A 92 5.72 -21.19 -5.75
C LEU A 92 6.03 -20.58 -7.12
N GLY A 93 7.05 -19.71 -7.20
CA GLY A 93 7.51 -19.11 -8.45
C GLY A 93 6.77 -17.86 -8.90
N PHE A 94 5.82 -17.33 -8.12
CA PHE A 94 5.20 -16.04 -8.45
C PHE A 94 6.19 -14.89 -8.39
N GLY A 95 5.97 -13.85 -9.18
CA GLY A 95 6.76 -12.63 -9.09
C GLY A 95 6.36 -11.78 -7.89
N MET A 96 5.07 -11.74 -7.56
CA MET A 96 4.52 -10.95 -6.44
C MET A 96 3.35 -11.66 -5.77
N LYS A 97 3.01 -11.15 -4.57
CA LYS A 97 1.87 -11.61 -3.76
C LYS A 97 1.09 -10.40 -3.24
N TRP A 98 -0.23 -10.46 -3.22
CA TRP A 98 -1.06 -9.44 -2.57
C TRP A 98 -0.85 -9.47 -1.05
N LYS A 99 -0.69 -8.28 -0.45
CA LYS A 99 -0.51 -8.09 1.00
C LYS A 99 -1.86 -7.91 1.67
N MET A 100 -2.62 -9.00 1.79
CA MET A 100 -4.00 -8.98 2.30
C MET A 100 -4.08 -8.51 3.75
N GLY A 101 -3.11 -8.88 4.62
CA GLY A 101 -3.06 -8.40 6.00
C GLY A 101 -2.93 -6.89 6.11
N TRP A 102 -2.06 -6.26 5.31
CA TRP A 102 -1.96 -4.80 5.25
C TRP A 102 -3.28 -4.15 4.84
N MET A 103 -3.94 -4.70 3.83
CA MET A 103 -5.21 -4.17 3.34
C MET A 103 -6.29 -4.20 4.43
N HIS A 104 -6.47 -5.36 5.09
CA HIS A 104 -7.46 -5.50 6.17
C HIS A 104 -7.17 -4.55 7.33
N ASP A 105 -5.94 -4.58 7.86
CA ASP A 105 -5.55 -3.77 9.02
C ASP A 105 -5.66 -2.27 8.73
N THR A 106 -5.20 -1.85 7.54
CA THR A 106 -5.23 -0.43 7.15
C THR A 106 -6.67 0.06 6.96
N LEU A 107 -7.51 -0.69 6.26
CA LEU A 107 -8.91 -0.29 6.05
C LEU A 107 -9.71 -0.31 7.35
N GLU A 108 -9.50 -1.29 8.22
CA GLU A 108 -10.12 -1.32 9.54
C GLU A 108 -9.70 -0.12 10.40
N TYR A 109 -8.40 0.23 10.39
CA TYR A 109 -7.90 1.42 11.07
C TYR A 109 -8.53 2.71 10.53
N MET A 110 -8.53 2.87 9.20
CA MET A 110 -9.04 4.09 8.56
C MET A 110 -10.55 4.27 8.72
N ALA A 111 -11.32 3.19 8.81
CA ALA A 111 -12.76 3.22 9.02
C ALA A 111 -13.17 3.63 10.45
N GLN A 112 -12.24 3.58 11.40
CA GLN A 112 -12.53 3.99 12.78
C GLN A 112 -12.65 5.51 12.90
N ASP A 113 -13.53 5.95 13.80
CA ASP A 113 -13.53 7.34 14.24
C ASP A 113 -12.11 7.71 14.75
N PRO A 114 -11.54 8.85 14.32
CA PRO A 114 -10.19 9.25 14.69
C PRO A 114 -9.90 9.22 16.19
N ILE A 115 -10.89 9.46 17.04
CA ILE A 115 -10.73 9.42 18.51
C ILE A 115 -10.37 8.01 19.04
N HIS A 116 -10.70 6.96 18.30
CA HIS A 116 -10.42 5.56 18.65
C HIS A 116 -9.15 5.01 18.00
N ARG A 117 -8.58 5.70 17.01
CA ARG A 117 -7.40 5.23 16.25
C ARG A 117 -6.19 4.97 17.12
N LYS A 118 -6.01 5.74 18.20
CA LYS A 118 -4.91 5.56 19.17
C LYS A 118 -4.89 4.18 19.82
N TYR A 119 -6.03 3.53 19.98
CA TYR A 119 -6.12 2.18 20.56
C TYR A 119 -5.82 1.06 19.58
N ASN A 120 -5.67 1.38 18.30
CA ASN A 120 -5.43 0.43 17.20
C ASN A 120 -4.21 0.85 16.35
N HIS A 121 -3.30 1.59 16.93
CA HIS A 121 -2.13 2.14 16.24
C HIS A 121 -1.22 1.06 15.65
N ASP A 122 -1.19 -0.11 16.27
CA ASP A 122 -0.48 -1.31 15.81
C ASP A 122 -0.95 -1.80 14.46
N LYS A 123 -2.21 -1.59 14.08
CA LYS A 123 -2.72 -1.94 12.73
C LYS A 123 -1.99 -1.22 11.59
N LEU A 124 -1.49 -0.02 11.83
CA LEU A 124 -0.65 0.69 10.85
C LEU A 124 0.78 0.14 10.81
N THR A 125 1.31 -0.26 11.97
CA THR A 125 2.75 -0.52 12.12
C THR A 125 3.12 -1.98 11.97
N PHE A 126 2.21 -2.90 12.33
CA PHE A 126 2.47 -4.34 12.35
C PHE A 126 2.88 -4.90 10.97
N SER A 127 2.30 -4.39 9.90
CA SER A 127 2.55 -4.93 8.55
C SER A 127 4.00 -4.78 8.09
N ILE A 128 4.78 -3.88 8.69
CA ILE A 128 6.21 -3.71 8.37
C ILE A 128 7.04 -4.92 8.83
N TRP A 129 6.65 -5.60 9.91
CA TRP A 129 7.36 -6.78 10.40
C TRP A 129 7.53 -7.89 9.36
N TYR A 130 6.58 -8.02 8.44
CA TYR A 130 6.65 -9.02 7.36
C TYR A 130 6.70 -8.43 5.96
N ALA A 131 6.89 -7.10 5.83
CA ALA A 131 6.84 -6.39 4.54
C ALA A 131 7.86 -6.88 3.51
N PHE A 132 8.94 -7.52 3.97
CA PHE A 132 10.04 -7.95 3.12
C PHE A 132 10.17 -9.48 3.03
N SER A 133 9.23 -10.23 3.59
CA SER A 133 9.19 -11.70 3.48
C SER A 133 8.84 -12.16 2.07
N GLU A 134 8.02 -11.39 1.36
CA GLU A 134 7.59 -11.60 -0.02
C GLU A 134 7.72 -10.31 -0.85
N ASN A 135 7.57 -10.42 -2.16
CA ASN A 135 7.43 -9.26 -3.03
C ASN A 135 5.96 -8.84 -3.04
N TYR A 136 5.61 -7.85 -2.23
CA TYR A 136 4.21 -7.52 -2.01
C TYR A 136 3.65 -6.46 -2.96
N VAL A 137 2.37 -6.65 -3.31
CA VAL A 137 1.47 -5.63 -3.85
C VAL A 137 0.50 -5.23 -2.76
N LEU A 138 0.27 -3.94 -2.57
CA LEU A 138 -0.70 -3.38 -1.61
C LEU A 138 -2.05 -3.29 -2.33
N PRO A 139 -3.02 -4.20 -2.08
CA PRO A 139 -4.23 -4.27 -2.88
C PRO A 139 -5.37 -3.46 -2.25
N LEU A 140 -5.73 -2.34 -2.89
CA LEU A 140 -7.06 -1.76 -2.76
C LEU A 140 -7.82 -2.13 -4.05
N SER A 141 -8.30 -3.37 -4.10
CA SER A 141 -8.85 -4.00 -5.30
C SER A 141 -10.38 -3.84 -5.39
N HIS A 142 -10.95 -4.41 -6.45
CA HIS A 142 -12.41 -4.47 -6.62
C HIS A 142 -13.11 -5.15 -5.44
N ASP A 143 -12.49 -6.15 -4.81
CA ASP A 143 -13.09 -6.88 -3.69
C ASP A 143 -13.41 -6.00 -2.49
N GLU A 144 -12.72 -4.87 -2.36
CA GLU A 144 -12.92 -3.95 -1.23
C GLU A 144 -14.03 -2.92 -1.46
N VAL A 145 -14.57 -2.83 -2.69
CA VAL A 145 -15.53 -1.79 -3.09
C VAL A 145 -16.81 -2.35 -3.74
N VAL A 146 -17.15 -3.61 -3.44
CA VAL A 146 -18.32 -4.33 -4.00
C VAL A 146 -19.10 -5.05 -2.90
N TYR A 147 -20.31 -5.49 -3.23
CA TYR A 147 -21.15 -6.40 -2.44
C TYR A 147 -21.47 -5.91 -1.01
N GLY A 148 -21.81 -4.63 -0.86
CA GLY A 148 -22.21 -4.03 0.41
C GLY A 148 -21.02 -3.64 1.32
N LYS A 149 -19.80 -3.65 0.78
CA LYS A 149 -18.61 -3.20 1.50
C LYS A 149 -18.39 -1.69 1.46
N GLU A 150 -19.16 -0.95 0.70
CA GLU A 150 -19.05 0.48 0.41
C GLU A 150 -17.80 0.86 -0.39
N SER A 151 -17.78 2.05 -1.01
CA SER A 151 -16.58 2.61 -1.65
C SER A 151 -15.52 2.98 -0.61
N LEU A 152 -14.25 3.14 -1.03
CA LEU A 152 -13.19 3.58 -0.12
C LEU A 152 -13.53 4.90 0.55
N LEU A 153 -14.12 5.85 -0.19
CA LEU A 153 -14.52 7.14 0.35
C LEU A 153 -15.61 7.01 1.43
N ARG A 154 -16.62 6.15 1.21
CA ARG A 154 -17.69 5.94 2.19
C ARG A 154 -17.23 5.28 3.46
N LYS A 155 -16.22 4.40 3.40
CA LYS A 155 -15.61 3.77 4.58
C LYS A 155 -14.98 4.80 5.54
N MET A 156 -14.55 5.95 5.04
CA MET A 156 -13.93 6.97 5.87
C MET A 156 -14.97 7.61 6.80
N PRO A 157 -14.63 7.86 8.07
CA PRO A 157 -15.54 8.50 9.04
C PRO A 157 -15.63 10.01 8.82
N GLY A 158 -16.64 10.61 9.45
CA GLY A 158 -16.81 12.06 9.51
C GLY A 158 -17.67 12.65 8.39
N ASP A 159 -17.58 13.96 8.23
CA ASP A 159 -18.25 14.71 7.18
C ASP A 159 -17.55 14.54 5.81
N ALA A 160 -18.07 15.16 4.76
CA ALA A 160 -17.56 15.01 3.41
C ALA A 160 -16.08 15.47 3.28
N TRP A 161 -15.70 16.56 3.95
CA TRP A 161 -14.32 17.04 3.94
C TRP A 161 -13.39 16.06 4.67
N GLN A 162 -13.80 15.58 5.85
CA GLN A 162 -13.02 14.60 6.63
C GLN A 162 -12.85 13.28 5.90
N LYS A 163 -13.89 12.83 5.18
CA LYS A 163 -13.80 11.63 4.32
C LYS A 163 -12.77 11.81 3.20
N MET A 164 -12.82 12.92 2.49
CA MET A 164 -11.85 13.24 1.44
C MET A 164 -10.42 13.38 2.00
N ALA A 165 -10.24 14.07 3.13
CA ALA A 165 -8.96 14.21 3.79
C ALA A 165 -8.39 12.86 4.23
N SER A 166 -9.22 12.01 4.87
CA SER A 166 -8.84 10.66 5.28
C SER A 166 -8.46 9.78 4.08
N LEU A 167 -9.19 9.89 2.97
CA LEU A 167 -8.87 9.12 1.76
C LEU A 167 -7.54 9.60 1.13
N ARG A 168 -7.28 10.91 1.08
CA ARG A 168 -5.97 11.44 0.68
C ARG A 168 -4.85 10.93 1.59
N ALA A 169 -5.09 10.90 2.90
CA ALA A 169 -4.11 10.39 3.87
C ALA A 169 -3.85 8.88 3.67
N LEU A 170 -4.90 8.08 3.42
CA LEU A 170 -4.77 6.66 3.09
C LEU A 170 -3.88 6.46 1.85
N PHE A 171 -4.14 7.19 0.77
CA PHE A 171 -3.35 7.06 -0.45
C PHE A 171 -1.91 7.54 -0.25
N GLY A 172 -1.69 8.66 0.46
CA GLY A 172 -0.35 9.12 0.81
C GLY A 172 0.42 8.08 1.63
N TYR A 173 -0.20 7.47 2.62
CA TYR A 173 0.40 6.38 3.39
C TYR A 173 0.69 5.15 2.51
N MET A 174 -0.27 4.72 1.69
CA MET A 174 -0.13 3.57 0.80
C MET A 174 1.04 3.74 -0.18
N PHE A 175 1.14 4.90 -0.84
CA PHE A 175 2.21 5.15 -1.81
C PHE A 175 3.59 5.21 -1.16
N ALA A 176 3.67 5.63 0.10
CA ALA A 176 4.91 5.63 0.87
C ALA A 176 5.25 4.27 1.51
N HIS A 177 4.28 3.40 1.74
CA HIS A 177 4.50 2.07 2.33
C HIS A 177 5.27 1.17 1.35
N PRO A 178 6.22 0.32 1.82
CA PRO A 178 6.91 -0.65 0.96
C PRO A 178 5.95 -1.61 0.23
N GLY A 179 6.20 -1.86 -1.04
CA GLY A 179 5.41 -2.71 -1.92
C GLY A 179 4.84 -1.97 -3.13
N LYS A 180 4.39 -2.70 -4.13
CA LYS A 180 3.75 -2.13 -5.34
C LYS A 180 2.31 -1.70 -5.03
N LYS A 181 1.79 -0.76 -5.80
CA LYS A 181 0.51 -0.09 -5.54
C LYS A 181 -0.57 -0.63 -6.46
N LEU A 182 -1.75 -0.88 -5.92
CA LEU A 182 -2.93 -1.27 -6.69
C LEU A 182 -4.14 -0.50 -6.18
N LEU A 183 -4.66 0.37 -7.04
CA LEU A 183 -5.95 1.03 -6.87
C LEU A 183 -6.93 0.51 -7.91
N PHE A 184 -8.17 0.27 -7.50
CA PHE A 184 -9.21 -0.09 -8.44
C PHE A 184 -9.80 1.16 -9.10
N MET A 185 -10.31 1.02 -10.34
CA MET A 185 -10.87 2.12 -11.13
C MET A 185 -12.00 2.84 -10.39
N GLY A 186 -11.94 4.16 -10.36
CA GLY A 186 -12.87 5.03 -9.63
C GLY A 186 -12.38 5.45 -8.25
N ASP A 187 -11.46 4.71 -7.63
CA ASP A 187 -10.87 5.09 -6.34
C ASP A 187 -10.02 6.36 -6.47
N GLU A 188 -9.35 6.54 -7.63
CA GLU A 188 -8.44 7.67 -7.89
C GLU A 188 -9.12 9.04 -7.89
N PHE A 189 -10.43 9.09 -8.07
CA PHE A 189 -11.20 10.33 -7.92
C PHE A 189 -12.22 10.26 -6.76
N GLY A 190 -12.14 9.22 -5.93
CA GLY A 190 -12.97 9.12 -4.72
C GLY A 190 -14.44 8.86 -5.02
N GLN A 191 -14.77 7.88 -5.86
CA GLN A 191 -16.15 7.54 -6.19
C GLN A 191 -16.99 7.29 -4.92
N TRP A 192 -18.21 7.85 -4.86
CA TRP A 192 -19.11 7.66 -3.72
C TRP A 192 -19.76 6.30 -3.69
N ASN A 193 -20.15 5.77 -4.86
CA ASN A 193 -20.86 4.50 -4.94
C ASN A 193 -19.87 3.34 -5.03
N GLU A 194 -20.31 2.18 -4.54
CA GLU A 194 -19.63 0.92 -4.83
C GLU A 194 -19.49 0.73 -6.34
N TRP A 195 -18.44 0.02 -6.74
CA TRP A 195 -18.29 -0.35 -8.13
C TRP A 195 -19.44 -1.28 -8.57
N ASN A 196 -20.03 -0.96 -9.72
CA ASN A 196 -21.08 -1.74 -10.35
C ASN A 196 -20.67 -2.04 -11.80
N HIS A 197 -20.50 -3.31 -12.13
CA HIS A 197 -20.11 -3.76 -13.45
C HIS A 197 -21.18 -3.52 -14.53
N GLU A 198 -22.44 -3.26 -14.13
CA GLU A 198 -23.56 -2.98 -15.07
C GLU A 198 -23.67 -1.50 -15.42
N SER A 199 -22.87 -0.63 -14.81
CA SER A 199 -22.90 0.81 -15.03
C SER A 199 -21.52 1.39 -15.28
N SER A 200 -21.48 2.57 -15.90
CA SER A 200 -20.28 3.38 -15.99
C SER A 200 -19.83 3.85 -14.61
N LEU A 201 -18.55 4.20 -14.48
CA LEU A 201 -18.06 4.96 -13.33
C LEU A 201 -18.78 6.31 -13.24
N ASP A 202 -18.82 6.87 -12.03
CA ASP A 202 -19.49 8.15 -11.74
C ASP A 202 -18.65 9.35 -12.22
N TRP A 203 -18.33 9.40 -13.52
CA TRP A 203 -17.46 10.44 -14.14
C TRP A 203 -17.95 11.87 -13.89
N HIS A 204 -19.26 12.06 -13.67
CA HIS A 204 -19.85 13.36 -13.34
C HIS A 204 -19.31 13.94 -12.03
N LEU A 205 -18.73 13.12 -11.13
CA LEU A 205 -18.09 13.60 -9.91
C LEU A 205 -16.89 14.49 -10.20
N LEU A 206 -16.24 14.34 -11.36
CA LEU A 206 -15.13 15.19 -11.76
C LEU A 206 -15.55 16.64 -12.10
N ASP A 207 -16.84 16.97 -12.11
CA ASP A 207 -17.32 18.34 -12.14
C ASP A 207 -17.16 19.03 -10.76
N ASP A 208 -16.97 18.26 -9.68
CA ASP A 208 -16.75 18.76 -8.33
C ASP A 208 -15.24 18.95 -8.04
N PRO A 209 -14.81 20.15 -7.56
CA PRO A 209 -13.42 20.42 -7.24
C PRO A 209 -12.79 19.45 -6.22
N ALA A 210 -13.56 18.89 -5.28
CA ALA A 210 -13.03 17.94 -4.31
C ALA A 210 -12.58 16.62 -4.96
N HIS A 211 -13.36 16.12 -5.93
CA HIS A 211 -13.03 14.92 -6.70
C HIS A 211 -11.90 15.18 -7.71
N GLN A 212 -11.86 16.37 -8.33
CA GLN A 212 -10.71 16.81 -9.15
C GLN A 212 -9.44 16.87 -8.32
N GLY A 213 -9.53 17.40 -7.10
CA GLY A 213 -8.41 17.45 -6.16
C GLY A 213 -7.89 16.07 -5.78
N MET A 214 -8.79 15.11 -5.53
CA MET A 214 -8.43 13.71 -5.26
C MET A 214 -7.69 13.09 -6.46
N GLN A 215 -8.21 13.26 -7.67
CA GLN A 215 -7.56 12.77 -8.88
C GLN A 215 -6.18 13.41 -9.09
N GLY A 216 -6.08 14.72 -8.82
CA GLY A 216 -4.81 15.45 -8.82
C GLY A 216 -3.81 14.86 -7.81
N TRP A 217 -4.26 14.55 -6.60
CA TRP A 217 -3.44 13.92 -5.57
C TRP A 217 -2.88 12.57 -6.02
N VAL A 218 -3.73 11.70 -6.54
CA VAL A 218 -3.30 10.37 -7.03
C VAL A 218 -2.36 10.48 -8.22
N ARG A 219 -2.59 11.43 -9.14
CA ARG A 219 -1.67 11.73 -10.25
C ARG A 219 -0.28 12.11 -9.73
N ASP A 220 -0.21 13.01 -8.76
CA ASP A 220 1.06 13.54 -8.26
C ASP A 220 1.77 12.51 -7.36
N LEU A 221 1.03 11.65 -6.65
CA LEU A 221 1.58 10.48 -5.98
C LEU A 221 2.23 9.49 -6.98
N ASN A 222 1.57 9.20 -8.08
CA ASN A 222 2.12 8.35 -9.16
C ASN A 222 3.38 8.97 -9.78
N GLN A 223 3.37 10.28 -10.00
CA GLN A 223 4.55 10.98 -10.52
C GLN A 223 5.71 10.91 -9.53
N CYS A 224 5.47 11.24 -8.26
CA CYS A 224 6.46 11.14 -7.20
C CYS A 224 7.03 9.70 -7.09
N TYR A 225 6.15 8.69 -7.11
CA TYR A 225 6.58 7.29 -7.05
C TYR A 225 7.52 6.91 -8.19
N ARG A 226 7.28 7.38 -9.41
CA ARG A 226 8.15 7.11 -10.57
C ARG A 226 9.45 7.90 -10.56
N GLU A 227 9.39 9.18 -10.15
CA GLU A 227 10.53 10.10 -10.26
C GLU A 227 11.49 10.04 -9.08
N GLN A 228 11.02 9.57 -7.91
CA GLN A 228 11.83 9.52 -6.70
C GLN A 228 12.35 8.08 -6.46
N PRO A 229 13.65 7.82 -6.67
CA PRO A 229 14.23 6.48 -6.50
C PRO A 229 13.97 5.88 -5.11
N ALA A 230 13.97 6.71 -4.07
CA ALA A 230 13.65 6.30 -2.70
C ALA A 230 12.28 5.63 -2.55
N MET A 231 11.33 5.94 -3.43
CA MET A 231 9.96 5.44 -3.33
C MET A 231 9.78 4.02 -3.89
N HIS A 232 10.69 3.57 -4.78
CA HIS A 232 10.45 2.31 -5.51
C HIS A 232 11.66 1.38 -5.66
N GLN A 233 12.90 1.87 -5.60
CA GLN A 233 14.08 1.03 -5.90
C GLN A 233 14.26 -0.13 -4.92
N LEU A 234 13.90 0.08 -3.65
CA LEU A 234 14.09 -0.89 -2.57
C LEU A 234 12.75 -1.32 -1.96
N ASP A 235 11.67 -1.38 -2.75
CA ASP A 235 10.33 -1.74 -2.27
C ASP A 235 10.26 -3.12 -1.60
N PHE A 236 11.13 -4.04 -1.99
CA PHE A 236 11.16 -5.42 -1.49
C PHE A 236 12.34 -5.71 -0.56
N LYS A 237 13.06 -4.66 -0.12
CA LYS A 237 14.22 -4.78 0.76
C LYS A 237 14.04 -3.94 2.02
N ASP A 238 14.40 -4.51 3.15
CA ASP A 238 14.35 -3.86 4.47
C ASP A 238 15.21 -2.59 4.51
N SER A 239 16.32 -2.57 3.78
CA SER A 239 17.20 -1.39 3.65
C SER A 239 16.50 -0.16 3.02
N GLY A 240 15.36 -0.34 2.34
CA GLY A 240 14.56 0.72 1.73
C GLY A 240 13.60 1.43 2.67
N PHE A 241 13.51 1.01 3.93
CA PHE A 241 12.58 1.55 4.92
C PHE A 241 13.23 1.71 6.29
N GLU A 242 12.91 2.79 6.97
CA GLU A 242 13.34 3.02 8.35
C GLU A 242 12.27 3.80 9.12
N TRP A 243 11.80 3.25 10.25
CA TRP A 243 10.99 4.01 11.17
C TRP A 243 11.79 5.17 11.78
N VAL A 244 11.17 6.35 11.85
CA VAL A 244 11.64 7.45 12.70
C VAL A 244 10.91 7.40 14.02
N ASP A 245 9.56 7.42 13.99
CA ASP A 245 8.72 7.19 15.15
C ASP A 245 7.42 6.50 14.76
N PHE A 246 7.13 5.41 15.44
CA PHE A 246 5.87 4.66 15.31
C PHE A 246 5.16 4.44 16.65
N HIS A 247 5.60 5.15 17.68
CA HIS A 247 5.09 4.99 19.06
C HIS A 247 4.08 6.07 19.45
N ASP A 248 3.91 7.13 18.66
CA ASP A 248 3.01 8.23 19.00
C ASP A 248 1.54 7.88 18.72
N ALA A 249 1.05 6.88 19.45
CA ALA A 249 -0.33 6.42 19.35
C ALA A 249 -1.33 7.49 19.84
N GLU A 250 -0.98 8.29 20.85
CA GLU A 250 -1.87 9.33 21.40
C GLU A 250 -2.27 10.36 20.34
N ASN A 251 -1.33 10.74 19.47
CA ASN A 251 -1.58 11.65 18.37
C ASN A 251 -1.94 10.93 17.07
N SER A 252 -1.90 9.58 17.04
CA SER A 252 -2.07 8.77 15.83
C SER A 252 -1.16 9.25 14.69
N VAL A 253 0.09 9.52 15.01
CA VAL A 253 1.13 9.97 14.07
C VAL A 253 2.16 8.86 13.86
N VAL A 254 2.55 8.66 12.63
CA VAL A 254 3.70 7.80 12.27
C VAL A 254 4.65 8.58 11.36
N THR A 255 5.95 8.39 11.58
CA THR A 255 7.00 8.98 10.75
C THR A 255 8.03 7.94 10.37
N PHE A 256 8.43 7.94 9.10
CA PHE A 256 9.41 6.99 8.57
C PHE A 256 10.16 7.55 7.37
N ILE A 257 11.26 6.92 7.02
CA ILE A 257 12.08 7.29 5.87
C ILE A 257 12.04 6.17 4.83
N ARG A 258 11.78 6.55 3.57
CA ARG A 258 12.04 5.72 2.40
C ARG A 258 13.43 6.04 1.86
N LYS A 259 14.14 4.99 1.42
CA LYS A 259 15.53 5.10 0.95
C LYS A 259 15.68 4.49 -0.43
N GLY A 260 16.48 5.15 -1.27
CA GLY A 260 16.96 4.59 -2.53
C GLY A 260 18.26 3.80 -2.35
N THR A 261 18.85 3.38 -3.47
CA THR A 261 20.17 2.74 -3.50
C THR A 261 21.30 3.75 -3.26
N ASP A 262 21.10 5.00 -3.66
CA ASP A 262 21.98 6.10 -3.26
C ASP A 262 21.63 6.54 -1.84
N PRO A 263 22.57 6.61 -0.90
CA PRO A 263 22.35 7.09 0.46
C PRO A 263 21.78 8.51 0.56
N ASN A 264 21.92 9.31 -0.50
CA ASN A 264 21.35 10.67 -0.58
C ASN A 264 19.88 10.66 -1.01
N ASP A 265 19.42 9.59 -1.66
CA ASP A 265 18.03 9.43 -2.05
C ASP A 265 17.21 8.94 -0.87
N MET A 266 16.56 9.90 -0.19
CA MET A 266 15.66 9.61 0.92
C MET A 266 14.44 10.55 0.90
N ILE A 267 13.32 10.03 1.39
CA ILE A 267 12.10 10.79 1.62
C ILE A 267 11.60 10.47 3.03
N LEU A 268 11.47 11.50 3.85
CA LEU A 268 10.78 11.42 5.13
C LEU A 268 9.28 11.56 4.87
N VAL A 269 8.52 10.66 5.46
CA VAL A 269 7.06 10.66 5.41
C VAL A 269 6.52 10.86 6.82
N ALA A 270 5.60 11.80 6.97
CA ALA A 270 4.90 12.06 8.23
C ALA A 270 3.39 11.99 7.99
N CYS A 271 2.71 11.11 8.72
CA CYS A 271 1.27 10.90 8.61
C CYS A 271 0.58 11.27 9.91
N ASN A 272 -0.40 12.17 9.84
CA ASN A 272 -1.29 12.53 10.94
C ASN A 272 -2.70 11.99 10.61
N PHE A 273 -3.15 11.01 11.36
CA PHE A 273 -4.47 10.38 11.18
C PHE A 273 -5.55 10.94 12.13
N THR A 274 -5.34 12.14 12.67
CA THR A 274 -6.34 12.85 13.48
C THR A 274 -6.78 14.15 12.82
N PRO A 275 -8.00 14.65 13.11
CA PRO A 275 -8.45 15.95 12.63
C PRO A 275 -7.86 17.12 13.42
N VAL A 276 -6.71 16.92 14.07
CA VAL A 276 -6.02 17.91 14.88
C VAL A 276 -4.80 18.43 14.14
N LEU A 277 -4.67 19.75 14.06
CA LEU A 277 -3.45 20.40 13.57
C LEU A 277 -2.35 20.27 14.62
N HIS A 278 -1.19 19.73 14.25
CA HIS A 278 -0.02 19.74 15.11
C HIS A 278 1.00 20.76 14.59
N GLU A 279 1.17 21.84 15.32
CA GLU A 279 2.21 22.84 15.07
C GLU A 279 3.49 22.49 15.81
N ASN A 280 4.64 22.77 15.21
CA ASN A 280 5.95 22.50 15.79
C ASN A 280 6.17 21.02 16.20
N TYR A 281 5.60 20.09 15.45
CA TYR A 281 5.80 18.67 15.69
C TYR A 281 7.25 18.27 15.34
N ILE A 282 7.96 17.75 16.33
CA ILE A 282 9.40 17.44 16.20
C ILE A 282 9.57 16.07 15.53
N VAL A 283 10.34 16.05 14.44
CA VAL A 283 10.71 14.83 13.74
C VAL A 283 12.22 14.74 13.59
N GLY A 284 12.80 13.63 14.04
CA GLY A 284 14.22 13.35 13.89
C GLY A 284 14.60 13.10 12.42
N VAL A 285 15.72 13.67 11.98
CA VAL A 285 16.23 13.51 10.62
C VAL A 285 17.71 13.14 10.63
N PRO A 286 18.17 12.30 9.66
CA PRO A 286 19.51 11.75 9.66
C PRO A 286 20.60 12.77 9.30
N ARG A 287 20.24 13.90 8.67
CA ARG A 287 21.19 14.95 8.27
C ARG A 287 20.62 16.34 8.46
N GLY A 288 21.53 17.28 8.67
CA GLY A 288 21.21 18.71 8.76
C GLY A 288 20.93 19.35 7.41
N GLY A 289 20.51 20.59 7.45
CA GLY A 289 20.20 21.41 6.28
C GLY A 289 18.70 21.58 6.06
N ARG A 290 18.36 22.06 4.87
CA ARG A 290 16.97 22.30 4.49
C ARG A 290 16.29 21.03 4.01
N TRP A 291 15.03 20.84 4.44
CA TRP A 291 14.14 19.79 4.00
C TRP A 291 12.96 20.42 3.24
N LEU A 292 12.82 20.05 1.99
CA LEU A 292 11.78 20.56 1.09
C LEU A 292 10.49 19.74 1.25
N GLU A 293 9.36 20.42 1.33
CA GLU A 293 8.04 19.79 1.24
C GLU A 293 7.78 19.40 -0.22
N LEU A 294 7.90 18.11 -0.49
CA LEU A 294 7.74 17.55 -1.84
C LEU A 294 6.26 17.33 -2.18
N LEU A 295 5.51 16.79 -1.25
CA LEU A 295 4.06 16.58 -1.35
C LEU A 295 3.38 16.84 0.00
N ASN A 296 2.19 17.41 -0.08
CA ASN A 296 1.34 17.67 1.08
C ASN A 296 -0.12 17.38 0.69
N SER A 297 -0.72 16.36 1.31
CA SER A 297 -2.10 15.95 1.00
C SER A 297 -3.16 16.98 1.39
N ASP A 298 -2.82 17.96 2.23
CA ASP A 298 -3.72 19.05 2.65
C ASP A 298 -3.53 20.33 1.83
N ALA A 299 -2.74 20.29 0.75
CA ALA A 299 -2.61 21.43 -0.13
C ALA A 299 -3.96 21.79 -0.78
N GLU A 300 -4.22 23.09 -0.96
CA GLU A 300 -5.48 23.60 -1.53
C GLU A 300 -5.79 23.02 -2.90
N CYS A 301 -4.76 22.76 -3.74
CA CYS A 301 -4.93 22.15 -5.07
C CYS A 301 -5.52 20.73 -5.03
N TYR A 302 -5.50 20.06 -3.89
CA TYR A 302 -6.12 18.74 -3.67
C TYR A 302 -7.42 18.83 -2.87
N GLY A 303 -7.93 20.05 -2.62
CA GLY A 303 -9.11 20.30 -1.80
C GLY A 303 -8.84 20.23 -0.29
N GLY A 304 -7.58 20.41 0.12
CA GLY A 304 -7.19 20.54 1.52
C GLY A 304 -7.39 21.96 2.07
N ALA A 305 -7.11 22.14 3.35
CA ALA A 305 -7.21 23.45 4.04
C ALA A 305 -5.97 24.32 3.86
N GLY A 306 -4.88 23.80 3.27
CA GLY A 306 -3.66 24.54 2.99
C GLY A 306 -2.68 24.64 4.15
N PHE A 307 -2.86 23.85 5.22
CA PHE A 307 -1.84 23.77 6.27
C PHE A 307 -0.60 23.04 5.75
N GLY A 308 0.57 23.61 6.02
CA GLY A 308 1.83 23.03 5.55
C GLY A 308 3.05 23.81 6.00
N ASN A 309 4.17 23.62 5.32
CA ASN A 309 5.49 24.09 5.74
C ASN A 309 6.12 25.11 4.77
N ALA A 310 5.30 25.84 4.02
CA ALA A 310 5.73 26.89 3.09
C ALA A 310 6.87 26.44 2.14
N GLY A 311 6.79 25.19 1.64
CA GLY A 311 7.75 24.61 0.72
C GLY A 311 9.00 24.01 1.38
N GLY A 312 9.13 24.06 2.71
CA GLY A 312 10.20 23.38 3.42
C GLY A 312 10.63 24.04 4.72
N VAL A 313 11.42 23.31 5.51
CA VAL A 313 11.92 23.72 6.83
C VAL A 313 13.42 23.49 6.94
N ASP A 314 14.09 24.26 7.78
CA ASP A 314 15.49 24.03 8.13
C ASP A 314 15.61 23.13 9.37
N SER A 315 16.58 22.24 9.37
CA SER A 315 16.84 21.38 10.53
C SER A 315 17.57 22.14 11.63
N ALA A 316 17.29 21.74 12.87
CA ALA A 316 18.07 22.13 14.04
C ALA A 316 19.10 21.02 14.39
N PRO A 317 20.28 21.37 14.94
CA PRO A 317 21.25 20.40 15.43
C PRO A 317 20.82 19.84 16.81
N LEU A 318 19.60 19.36 16.87
CA LEU A 318 18.96 18.80 18.06
C LEU A 318 18.58 17.35 17.78
N ALA A 319 19.15 16.43 18.55
CA ALA A 319 18.86 15.00 18.41
C ALA A 319 17.41 14.70 18.82
N ALA A 320 16.71 13.91 17.99
CA ALA A 320 15.37 13.41 18.27
C ALA A 320 15.16 12.03 17.65
N GLN A 321 14.40 11.16 18.30
CA GLN A 321 14.03 9.82 17.81
C GLN A 321 15.23 9.02 17.25
N GLY A 322 16.37 9.08 17.93
CA GLY A 322 17.59 8.39 17.51
C GLY A 322 18.32 9.00 16.31
N LYS A 323 17.93 10.19 15.85
CA LYS A 323 18.58 10.93 14.77
C LYS A 323 19.38 12.12 15.30
N PRO A 324 20.48 12.51 14.61
CA PRO A 324 21.35 13.60 15.10
C PRO A 324 20.77 15.01 14.94
N HIS A 325 19.80 15.17 14.05
CA HIS A 325 19.12 16.43 13.77
C HIS A 325 17.61 16.27 13.90
N SER A 326 16.90 17.38 13.95
CA SER A 326 15.44 17.40 13.93
C SER A 326 14.90 18.54 13.07
N ILE A 327 13.68 18.36 12.59
CA ILE A 327 12.88 19.40 11.94
C ILE A 327 11.59 19.60 12.72
N TYR A 328 11.03 20.79 12.62
CA TYR A 328 9.76 21.15 13.24
C TYR A 328 8.73 21.30 12.14
N LEU A 329 7.74 20.42 12.11
CA LEU A 329 6.72 20.37 11.09
C LEU A 329 5.38 20.88 11.60
N THR A 330 4.65 21.56 10.73
CA THR A 330 3.21 21.69 10.81
C THR A 330 2.61 20.46 10.13
N LEU A 331 2.03 19.55 10.93
CA LEU A 331 1.34 18.37 10.41
C LEU A 331 -0.14 18.70 10.22
N PRO A 332 -0.63 18.73 8.98
CA PRO A 332 -2.03 19.06 8.73
C PRO A 332 -2.98 18.02 9.30
N PRO A 333 -4.23 18.40 9.61
CA PRO A 333 -5.26 17.48 10.04
C PRO A 333 -5.54 16.41 8.96
N LEU A 334 -5.62 15.14 9.36
CA LEU A 334 -5.88 14.01 8.43
C LEU A 334 -4.98 14.10 7.19
N GLY A 335 -3.68 14.39 7.40
CA GLY A 335 -2.77 14.72 6.31
C GLY A 335 -1.46 13.93 6.32
N VAL A 336 -0.84 13.88 5.15
CA VAL A 336 0.45 13.23 4.91
C VAL A 336 1.39 14.21 4.23
N LEU A 337 2.61 14.29 4.74
CA LEU A 337 3.70 15.07 4.17
C LEU A 337 4.82 14.16 3.67
N TYR A 338 5.38 14.50 2.51
CA TYR A 338 6.64 13.95 2.01
C TYR A 338 7.68 15.05 2.01
N MET A 339 8.77 14.83 2.76
CA MET A 339 9.88 15.78 2.89
C MET A 339 11.15 15.19 2.29
N LYS A 340 11.85 15.97 1.47
CA LYS A 340 13.12 15.56 0.85
C LYS A 340 14.22 16.52 1.28
N PRO A 341 15.44 16.03 1.65
CA PRO A 341 16.55 16.94 1.90
C PRO A 341 16.91 17.68 0.61
N ALA A 342 17.13 19.00 0.73
CA ALA A 342 17.73 19.78 -0.36
C ALA A 342 19.14 19.21 -0.63
N GLY A 343 19.48 19.05 -1.89
CA GLY A 343 20.74 18.43 -2.33
C GLY A 343 22.00 19.17 -1.86
#